data_da389dcbee71fa17e4b9d866fe516788
#
_entry.id   da389dcbee71fa17e4b9d866fe516788
#
_cell.length_a   1.000
_cell.length_b   1.000
_cell.length_c   1.000
_cell.angle_alpha   90.00
_cell.angle_beta   90.00
_cell.angle_gamma   90.00
#
_symmetry.space_group_name_H-M   'P 1'
#
loop_
_entity.id
_entity.type
_entity.pdbx_description
1 polymer ?
#
loop_
_entity_poly.entity_id
_entity_poly.type
_entity_poly.pdbx_seq_one_letter_code
_entity_poly.pdbx_strand_id
1 'polypeptide(L)'
;MNAADIREAIARVHREEWARIVASLTKRFGDLDIAEEAAAEAFATAVERWPGDGVPPAPGAWLTTTANRKAVDRIRRERKRGGKQEEAQAMYGDTPEPHGAIEDERLRLIFTCCHPALATETRVALTLRMVGGLTVPEIARAFLVQESAMGQRITRAKAKIKAARIPYRVPSATDLPARVSGVLAVLFLVFNEGYLATGPDADPVRRDLTAEAIRLARLIRDLMPADGEAAGLLALMLLTEARRTARVSASGELVPLGEQDRGAWDAALIAEGHRLVRERLASGAAPGRYQILAAVNAVHTSALDMRDTDWSQILALYDLLVRLDPSPIVALNRAVAVAEVDGPEAALAIVDRLPLDGYHAYHATRADLLRRLGRSALSRAAYDRAIELAGNTAETAYLTRRRGQPGLPAPRPMSSAPPRGHIGKDDLEEPGPRRDREPNPLKGRP
;
A
#
# COMPACT_ATOMS: atom_id res chain seq x y z
N MET A 1 -2.90 -35.90 6.45
CA MET A 1 -3.21 -34.55 5.91
C MET A 1 -4.19 -34.74 4.77
N ASN A 2 -5.34 -34.09 4.78
CA ASN A 2 -6.31 -34.25 3.70
C ASN A 2 -5.91 -33.43 2.44
N ALA A 3 -6.61 -33.63 1.31
CA ALA A 3 -6.29 -32.94 0.06
C ALA A 3 -6.47 -31.40 0.12
N ALA A 4 -7.31 -30.89 1.03
CA ALA A 4 -7.50 -29.46 1.25
C ALA A 4 -6.30 -28.88 2.01
N ASP A 5 -5.85 -29.55 3.07
CA ASP A 5 -4.68 -29.15 3.86
C ASP A 5 -3.41 -29.06 3.00
N ILE A 6 -3.26 -30.02 2.05
CA ILE A 6 -2.09 -30.05 1.15
C ILE A 6 -2.13 -28.88 0.17
N ARG A 7 -3.31 -28.57 -0.40
CA ARG A 7 -3.47 -27.42 -1.30
C ARG A 7 -3.16 -26.10 -0.57
N GLU A 8 -3.63 -25.97 0.65
CA GLU A 8 -3.34 -24.79 1.48
C GLU A 8 -1.85 -24.69 1.82
N ALA A 9 -1.20 -25.82 2.14
CA ALA A 9 0.23 -25.87 2.37
C ALA A 9 1.03 -25.46 1.12
N ILE A 10 0.65 -25.96 -0.07
CA ILE A 10 1.28 -25.57 -1.35
C ILE A 10 1.09 -24.06 -1.59
N ALA A 11 -0.09 -23.53 -1.41
CA ALA A 11 -0.36 -22.10 -1.61
C ALA A 11 0.45 -21.22 -0.63
N ARG A 12 0.60 -21.65 0.63
CA ARG A 12 1.45 -20.96 1.61
C ARG A 12 2.91 -21.01 1.18
N VAL A 13 3.45 -22.18 0.88
CA VAL A 13 4.84 -22.35 0.45
C VAL A 13 5.12 -21.60 -0.85
N HIS A 14 4.15 -21.52 -1.78
CA HIS A 14 4.29 -20.72 -3.00
C HIS A 14 4.50 -19.23 -2.65
N ARG A 15 3.68 -18.65 -1.78
CA ARG A 15 3.84 -17.25 -1.36
C ARG A 15 5.17 -16.97 -0.66
N GLU A 16 5.68 -17.95 0.11
CA GLU A 16 6.92 -17.79 0.88
C GLU A 16 8.17 -17.97 0.03
N GLU A 17 8.17 -18.93 -0.89
CA GLU A 17 9.38 -19.43 -1.56
C GLU A 17 9.52 -19.01 -3.02
N TRP A 18 8.42 -18.60 -3.70
CA TRP A 18 8.46 -18.26 -5.13
C TRP A 18 9.55 -17.26 -5.47
N ALA A 19 9.54 -16.10 -4.82
CA ALA A 19 10.52 -15.03 -5.09
C ALA A 19 11.96 -15.46 -4.81
N ARG A 20 12.17 -16.30 -3.79
CA ARG A 20 13.50 -16.83 -3.44
C ARG A 20 14.02 -17.76 -4.52
N ILE A 21 13.17 -18.66 -5.00
CA ILE A 21 13.52 -19.63 -6.05
C ILE A 21 13.82 -18.90 -7.34
N VAL A 22 12.93 -18.01 -7.80
CA VAL A 22 13.12 -17.23 -9.03
C VAL A 22 14.39 -16.38 -8.94
N ALA A 23 14.62 -15.71 -7.83
CA ALA A 23 15.82 -14.88 -7.62
C ALA A 23 17.11 -15.73 -7.69
N SER A 24 17.13 -16.87 -7.01
CA SER A 24 18.27 -17.79 -7.00
C SER A 24 18.56 -18.34 -8.41
N LEU A 25 17.53 -18.75 -9.15
CA LEU A 25 17.69 -19.24 -10.51
C LEU A 25 18.12 -18.13 -11.47
N THR A 26 17.57 -16.92 -11.33
CA THR A 26 17.99 -15.76 -12.14
C THR A 26 19.46 -15.42 -11.93
N LYS A 27 19.94 -15.44 -10.68
CA LYS A 27 21.37 -15.28 -10.37
C LYS A 27 22.21 -16.34 -11.07
N ARG A 28 21.79 -17.59 -10.96
CA ARG A 28 22.56 -18.74 -11.46
C ARG A 28 22.60 -18.81 -12.98
N PHE A 29 21.48 -18.58 -13.66
CA PHE A 29 21.33 -18.78 -15.09
C PHE A 29 21.31 -17.49 -15.92
N GLY A 30 21.19 -16.32 -15.30
CA GLY A 30 21.18 -15.01 -15.97
C GLY A 30 19.95 -14.76 -16.86
N ASP A 31 18.91 -15.60 -16.75
CA ASP A 31 17.73 -15.55 -17.62
C ASP A 31 16.44 -15.66 -16.81
N LEU A 32 15.59 -14.63 -16.90
CA LEU A 32 14.31 -14.56 -16.19
C LEU A 32 13.27 -15.56 -16.72
N ASP A 33 13.32 -15.91 -18.01
CA ASP A 33 12.38 -16.88 -18.58
C ASP A 33 12.68 -18.29 -18.06
N ILE A 34 13.96 -18.69 -18.07
CA ILE A 34 14.41 -19.97 -17.51
C ILE A 34 14.06 -20.05 -16.02
N ALA A 35 14.31 -18.97 -15.27
CA ALA A 35 14.07 -18.94 -13.83
C ALA A 35 12.58 -19.11 -13.51
N GLU A 36 11.72 -18.32 -14.16
CA GLU A 36 10.27 -18.35 -13.97
C GLU A 36 9.67 -19.71 -14.30
N GLU A 37 9.98 -20.24 -15.50
CA GLU A 37 9.41 -21.50 -15.97
C GLU A 37 9.87 -22.68 -15.13
N ALA A 38 11.15 -22.75 -14.77
CA ALA A 38 11.67 -23.80 -13.92
C ALA A 38 11.06 -23.77 -12.51
N ALA A 39 10.81 -22.57 -11.95
CA ALA A 39 10.08 -22.42 -10.70
C ALA A 39 8.64 -22.92 -10.84
N ALA A 40 7.92 -22.50 -11.88
CA ALA A 40 6.54 -22.94 -12.14
C ALA A 40 6.44 -24.46 -12.31
N GLU A 41 7.38 -25.08 -13.06
CA GLU A 41 7.45 -26.55 -13.21
C GLU A 41 7.75 -27.26 -11.88
N ALA A 42 8.54 -26.68 -10.99
CA ALA A 42 8.80 -27.25 -9.67
C ALA A 42 7.55 -27.24 -8.79
N PHE A 43 6.79 -26.16 -8.80
CA PHE A 43 5.49 -26.09 -8.11
C PHE A 43 4.45 -27.03 -8.72
N ALA A 44 4.39 -27.16 -10.04
CA ALA A 44 3.54 -28.15 -10.70
C ALA A 44 3.89 -29.57 -10.23
N THR A 45 5.19 -29.89 -10.13
CA THR A 45 5.64 -31.17 -9.58
C THR A 45 5.25 -31.35 -8.11
N ALA A 46 5.24 -30.29 -7.30
CA ALA A 46 4.76 -30.35 -5.92
C ALA A 46 3.25 -30.65 -5.85
N VAL A 47 2.45 -30.00 -6.71
CA VAL A 47 1.01 -30.28 -6.82
C VAL A 47 0.71 -31.74 -7.19
N GLU A 48 1.54 -32.35 -8.04
CA GLU A 48 1.38 -33.73 -8.44
C GLU A 48 1.83 -34.72 -7.36
N ARG A 49 2.95 -34.44 -6.68
CA ARG A 49 3.60 -35.41 -5.77
C ARG A 49 3.18 -35.32 -4.32
N TRP A 50 3.04 -34.13 -3.78
CA TRP A 50 2.77 -33.95 -2.34
C TRP A 50 1.44 -34.53 -1.86
N PRO A 51 0.39 -34.68 -2.70
CA PRO A 51 -0.80 -35.43 -2.29
C PRO A 51 -0.54 -36.90 -1.94
N GLY A 52 0.45 -37.55 -2.59
CA GLY A 52 0.83 -38.95 -2.32
C GLY A 52 1.98 -39.05 -1.30
N ASP A 53 3.01 -38.22 -1.48
CA ASP A 53 4.29 -38.36 -0.75
C ASP A 53 4.30 -37.56 0.58
N GLY A 54 3.32 -36.67 0.77
CA GLY A 54 3.30 -35.68 1.86
C GLY A 54 4.15 -34.44 1.56
N VAL A 55 3.92 -33.36 2.31
CA VAL A 55 4.75 -32.14 2.25
C VAL A 55 6.10 -32.41 2.88
N PRO A 56 7.23 -32.21 2.18
CA PRO A 56 8.55 -32.47 2.73
C PRO A 56 8.87 -31.58 3.93
N PRO A 57 9.74 -32.01 4.87
CA PRO A 57 10.11 -31.22 6.05
C PRO A 57 10.72 -29.86 5.73
N ALA A 58 11.42 -29.75 4.59
CA ALA A 58 12.01 -28.50 4.08
C ALA A 58 11.50 -28.23 2.65
N PRO A 59 10.24 -27.75 2.48
CA PRO A 59 9.60 -27.61 1.18
C PRO A 59 10.33 -26.62 0.26
N GLY A 60 10.88 -25.52 0.78
CA GLY A 60 11.66 -24.57 0.01
C GLY A 60 12.94 -25.16 -0.58
N ALA A 61 13.67 -25.98 0.17
CA ALA A 61 14.87 -26.66 -0.31
C ALA A 61 14.53 -27.69 -1.38
N TRP A 62 13.45 -28.46 -1.19
CA TRP A 62 12.95 -29.42 -2.18
C TRP A 62 12.57 -28.75 -3.51
N LEU A 63 11.82 -27.63 -3.42
CA LEU A 63 11.43 -26.83 -4.59
C LEU A 63 12.64 -26.23 -5.30
N THR A 64 13.59 -25.65 -4.56
CA THR A 64 14.82 -25.07 -5.13
C THR A 64 15.62 -26.14 -5.88
N THR A 65 15.78 -27.33 -5.30
CA THR A 65 16.48 -28.46 -5.94
C THR A 65 15.74 -28.91 -7.19
N THR A 66 14.43 -29.05 -7.11
CA THR A 66 13.58 -29.46 -8.24
C THR A 66 13.65 -28.43 -9.37
N ALA A 67 13.51 -27.13 -9.05
CA ALA A 67 13.57 -26.05 -10.02
C ALA A 67 14.95 -25.96 -10.70
N ASN A 68 16.04 -26.15 -9.96
CA ASN A 68 17.39 -26.22 -10.54
C ASN A 68 17.52 -27.37 -11.56
N ARG A 69 17.02 -28.56 -11.25
CA ARG A 69 17.03 -29.70 -12.21
C ARG A 69 16.23 -29.37 -13.47
N LYS A 70 15.02 -28.80 -13.29
CA LYS A 70 14.17 -28.37 -14.41
C LYS A 70 14.85 -27.34 -15.31
N ALA A 71 15.50 -26.32 -14.72
CA ALA A 71 16.27 -25.31 -15.46
C ALA A 71 17.41 -25.93 -16.28
N VAL A 72 18.20 -26.82 -15.66
CA VAL A 72 19.28 -27.53 -16.34
C VAL A 72 18.76 -28.41 -17.51
N ASP A 73 17.69 -29.17 -17.28
CA ASP A 73 17.09 -30.02 -18.31
C ASP A 73 16.52 -29.19 -19.47
N ARG A 74 15.97 -28.04 -19.20
CA ARG A 74 15.50 -27.09 -20.21
C ARG A 74 16.67 -26.57 -21.05
N ILE A 75 17.73 -26.07 -20.43
CA ILE A 75 18.92 -25.57 -21.12
C ILE A 75 19.53 -26.68 -22.02
N ARG A 76 19.59 -27.90 -21.51
CA ARG A 76 20.06 -29.05 -22.31
C ARG A 76 19.19 -29.31 -23.52
N ARG A 77 17.86 -29.25 -23.37
CA ARG A 77 16.92 -29.44 -24.49
C ARG A 77 17.03 -28.31 -25.54
N GLU A 78 17.14 -27.06 -25.10
CA GLU A 78 17.28 -25.92 -26.01
C GLU A 78 18.61 -25.97 -26.81
N ARG A 79 19.70 -26.38 -26.16
CA ARG A 79 21.01 -26.57 -26.83
C ARG A 79 20.98 -27.69 -27.87
N LYS A 80 20.34 -28.83 -27.57
CA LYS A 80 20.18 -29.92 -28.55
C LYS A 80 19.38 -29.46 -29.78
N ARG A 81 18.41 -28.56 -29.62
CA ARG A 81 17.65 -27.98 -30.74
C ARG A 81 18.42 -26.90 -31.52
N GLY A 82 19.33 -26.17 -30.87
CA GLY A 82 20.07 -25.05 -31.43
C GLY A 82 21.46 -25.40 -32.03
N GLY A 83 21.94 -26.61 -31.96
CA GLY A 83 23.21 -27.06 -32.56
C GLY A 83 24.49 -26.45 -31.99
N LYS A 84 24.44 -25.70 -30.86
CA LYS A 84 25.60 -25.09 -30.22
C LYS A 84 26.04 -25.84 -28.97
N GLN A 85 27.15 -26.57 -29.08
CA GLN A 85 27.64 -27.49 -28.04
C GLN A 85 28.74 -26.90 -27.11
N GLU A 86 29.33 -25.74 -27.40
CA GLU A 86 30.61 -25.35 -26.80
C GLU A 86 30.57 -24.42 -25.56
N GLU A 87 29.46 -23.76 -25.22
CA GLU A 87 29.43 -22.82 -24.08
C GLU A 87 28.93 -23.41 -22.73
N ALA A 88 28.75 -24.77 -22.69
CA ALA A 88 28.01 -25.42 -21.60
C ALA A 88 28.80 -25.69 -20.32
N GLN A 89 30.13 -25.78 -20.40
CA GLN A 89 30.94 -26.29 -19.29
C GLN A 89 31.36 -25.21 -18.27
N ALA A 90 31.31 -23.94 -18.65
CA ALA A 90 31.76 -22.84 -17.80
C ALA A 90 30.76 -22.36 -16.76
N MET A 91 29.48 -22.79 -16.81
CA MET A 91 28.41 -22.32 -15.91
C MET A 91 28.05 -23.27 -14.75
N TYR A 92 28.78 -24.36 -14.58
CA TYR A 92 28.51 -25.31 -13.51
C TYR A 92 29.47 -25.15 -12.32
N GLY A 93 29.41 -23.99 -11.68
CA GLY A 93 30.04 -23.74 -10.40
C GLY A 93 29.01 -23.81 -9.28
N ASP A 94 29.29 -24.66 -8.34
CA ASP A 94 28.79 -24.80 -6.98
C ASP A 94 27.31 -24.80 -6.64
N THR A 95 26.97 -25.75 -5.76
CA THR A 95 25.75 -25.88 -4.98
C THR A 95 25.45 -24.57 -4.23
N PRO A 96 24.21 -24.08 -4.22
CA PRO A 96 23.87 -22.84 -3.53
C PRO A 96 24.16 -22.96 -2.03
N GLU A 97 24.93 -22.04 -1.50
CA GLU A 97 25.13 -21.88 -0.04
C GLU A 97 23.84 -21.46 0.68
N PRO A 98 23.66 -21.88 1.96
CA PRO A 98 22.41 -21.66 2.67
C PRO A 98 22.23 -20.24 3.22
N HIS A 99 21.06 -19.69 3.04
CA HIS A 99 20.28 -18.76 3.85
C HIS A 99 20.71 -17.30 4.07
N GLY A 100 21.98 -16.86 3.95
CA GLY A 100 22.35 -15.44 4.12
C GLY A 100 22.30 -14.61 2.83
N ALA A 101 22.60 -15.27 1.68
CA ALA A 101 22.66 -14.62 0.36
C ALA A 101 21.28 -14.42 -0.31
N ILE A 102 20.23 -15.04 0.23
CA ILE A 102 18.89 -15.12 -0.41
C ILE A 102 18.14 -13.77 -0.31
N GLU A 103 18.32 -13.00 0.75
CA GLU A 103 17.65 -11.71 0.92
C GLU A 103 18.15 -10.68 -0.10
N ASP A 104 19.45 -10.64 -0.33
CA ASP A 104 20.07 -9.79 -1.36
C ASP A 104 19.59 -10.15 -2.78
N GLU A 105 19.38 -11.42 -3.09
CA GLU A 105 18.92 -11.87 -4.40
C GLU A 105 17.49 -11.41 -4.70
N ARG A 106 16.60 -11.45 -3.71
CA ARG A 106 15.23 -10.93 -3.89
C ARG A 106 15.24 -9.42 -4.15
N LEU A 107 16.11 -8.69 -3.47
CA LEU A 107 16.28 -7.25 -3.70
C LEU A 107 16.78 -6.98 -5.12
N ARG A 108 17.76 -7.75 -5.61
CA ARG A 108 18.25 -7.67 -6.99
C ARG A 108 17.14 -7.93 -8.00
N LEU A 109 16.30 -8.94 -7.75
CA LEU A 109 15.14 -9.25 -8.59
C LEU A 109 14.15 -8.08 -8.62
N ILE A 110 13.81 -7.50 -7.47
CA ILE A 110 12.91 -6.34 -7.36
C ILE A 110 13.46 -5.15 -8.15
N PHE A 111 14.73 -4.79 -7.95
CA PHE A 111 15.33 -3.68 -8.69
C PHE A 111 15.41 -3.92 -10.20
N THR A 112 15.59 -5.17 -10.61
CA THR A 112 15.56 -5.54 -12.02
C THR A 112 14.16 -5.38 -12.61
N CYS A 113 13.12 -5.88 -11.94
CA CYS A 113 11.72 -5.75 -12.35
C CYS A 113 11.23 -4.29 -12.35
N CYS A 114 11.72 -3.47 -11.43
CA CYS A 114 11.37 -2.06 -11.29
C CYS A 114 12.33 -1.11 -12.04
N HIS A 115 13.11 -1.61 -13.01
CA HIS A 115 14.08 -0.78 -13.72
C HIS A 115 13.42 0.37 -14.48
N PRO A 116 13.94 1.64 -14.41
CA PRO A 116 13.33 2.82 -15.03
C PRO A 116 13.23 2.77 -16.55
N ALA A 117 13.99 1.92 -17.22
CA ALA A 117 13.84 1.67 -18.66
C ALA A 117 12.51 0.99 -19.02
N LEU A 118 11.77 0.43 -18.04
CA LEU A 118 10.46 -0.16 -18.25
C LEU A 118 9.37 0.85 -17.90
N ALA A 119 8.26 0.86 -18.66
CA ALA A 119 7.08 1.66 -18.33
C ALA A 119 6.48 1.20 -16.97
N THR A 120 5.79 2.10 -16.28
CA THR A 120 5.28 1.85 -14.92
C THR A 120 4.37 0.63 -14.85
N GLU A 121 3.40 0.49 -15.76
CA GLU A 121 2.49 -0.65 -15.82
C GLU A 121 3.22 -1.96 -16.08
N THR A 122 4.32 -1.88 -16.84
CA THR A 122 5.18 -3.03 -17.11
C THR A 122 5.98 -3.44 -15.88
N ARG A 123 6.49 -2.47 -15.12
CA ARG A 123 7.17 -2.73 -13.83
C ARG A 123 6.23 -3.41 -12.84
N VAL A 124 5.00 -2.89 -12.71
CA VAL A 124 3.98 -3.49 -11.84
C VAL A 124 3.68 -4.93 -12.25
N ALA A 125 3.35 -5.17 -13.53
CA ALA A 125 3.04 -6.50 -14.03
C ALA A 125 4.20 -7.50 -13.83
N LEU A 126 5.43 -7.07 -14.13
CA LEU A 126 6.62 -7.89 -13.99
C LEU A 126 6.95 -8.18 -12.52
N THR A 127 6.78 -7.20 -11.63
CA THR A 127 7.02 -7.39 -10.19
C THR A 127 6.00 -8.37 -9.59
N LEU A 128 4.73 -8.23 -9.93
CA LEU A 128 3.70 -9.18 -9.49
C LEU A 128 3.98 -10.60 -10.00
N ARG A 129 4.44 -10.76 -11.23
CA ARG A 129 4.76 -12.05 -11.81
C ARG A 129 6.00 -12.68 -11.19
N MET A 130 7.12 -11.94 -11.19
CA MET A 130 8.43 -12.48 -10.82
C MET A 130 8.67 -12.53 -9.31
N VAL A 131 8.15 -11.55 -8.58
CA VAL A 131 8.36 -11.42 -7.13
C VAL A 131 7.12 -11.86 -6.35
N GLY A 132 5.93 -11.45 -6.79
CA GLY A 132 4.66 -11.82 -6.18
C GLY A 132 4.21 -13.24 -6.48
N GLY A 133 4.71 -13.85 -7.56
CA GLY A 133 4.32 -15.20 -7.97
C GLY A 133 2.91 -15.29 -8.57
N LEU A 134 2.27 -14.16 -8.89
CA LEU A 134 0.93 -14.16 -9.47
C LEU A 134 0.96 -14.73 -10.89
N THR A 135 -0.10 -15.43 -11.25
CA THR A 135 -0.29 -15.95 -12.61
C THR A 135 -0.67 -14.82 -13.58
N VAL A 136 -0.43 -15.03 -14.87
CA VAL A 136 -0.84 -14.06 -15.91
C VAL A 136 -2.34 -13.75 -15.87
N PRO A 137 -3.24 -14.75 -15.72
CA PRO A 137 -4.68 -14.51 -15.55
C PRO A 137 -5.03 -13.63 -14.32
N GLU A 138 -4.35 -13.84 -13.17
CA GLU A 138 -4.59 -13.03 -11.97
C GLU A 138 -4.17 -11.58 -12.18
N ILE A 139 -2.99 -11.35 -12.81
CA ILE A 139 -2.51 -10.01 -13.11
C ILE A 139 -3.41 -9.34 -14.16
N ALA A 140 -3.84 -10.07 -15.20
CA ALA A 140 -4.72 -9.55 -16.25
C ALA A 140 -6.07 -9.10 -15.67
N ARG A 141 -6.64 -9.89 -14.77
CA ARG A 141 -7.88 -9.53 -14.05
C ARG A 141 -7.69 -8.29 -13.17
N ALA A 142 -6.56 -8.20 -12.44
CA ALA A 142 -6.26 -7.05 -11.60
C ALA A 142 -6.18 -5.73 -12.38
N PHE A 143 -5.73 -5.79 -13.64
CA PHE A 143 -5.57 -4.59 -14.49
C PHE A 143 -6.61 -4.46 -15.59
N LEU A 144 -7.67 -5.29 -15.58
CA LEU A 144 -8.77 -5.29 -16.55
C LEU A 144 -8.29 -5.32 -18.01
N VAL A 145 -7.29 -6.14 -18.28
CA VAL A 145 -6.75 -6.37 -19.61
C VAL A 145 -6.91 -7.83 -20.02
N GLN A 146 -6.91 -8.09 -21.33
CA GLN A 146 -6.94 -9.46 -21.84
C GLN A 146 -5.67 -10.23 -21.39
N GLU A 147 -5.82 -11.51 -21.05
CA GLU A 147 -4.70 -12.36 -20.61
C GLU A 147 -3.57 -12.43 -21.64
N SER A 148 -3.92 -12.52 -22.93
CA SER A 148 -2.96 -12.51 -24.03
C SER A 148 -2.15 -11.22 -24.09
N ALA A 149 -2.81 -10.06 -23.87
CA ALA A 149 -2.14 -8.75 -23.85
C ALA A 149 -1.19 -8.63 -22.63
N MET A 150 -1.62 -9.13 -21.46
CA MET A 150 -0.78 -9.14 -20.27
C MET A 150 0.42 -10.09 -20.44
N GLY A 151 0.21 -11.29 -20.97
CA GLY A 151 1.28 -12.23 -21.29
C GLY A 151 2.33 -11.63 -22.25
N GLN A 152 1.88 -10.99 -23.34
CA GLN A 152 2.77 -10.28 -24.26
C GLN A 152 3.51 -9.11 -23.61
N ARG A 153 2.87 -8.38 -22.67
CA ARG A 153 3.52 -7.28 -21.92
C ARG A 153 4.67 -7.82 -21.07
N ILE A 154 4.44 -8.90 -20.33
CA ILE A 154 5.46 -9.54 -19.48
C ILE A 154 6.60 -10.12 -20.34
N THR A 155 6.29 -10.81 -21.42
CA THR A 155 7.29 -11.37 -22.34
C THR A 155 8.17 -10.26 -22.95
N ARG A 156 7.54 -9.18 -23.45
CA ARG A 156 8.29 -8.02 -23.96
C ARG A 156 9.15 -7.34 -22.91
N ALA A 157 8.68 -7.29 -21.66
CA ALA A 157 9.45 -6.76 -20.54
C ALA A 157 10.74 -7.55 -20.31
N LYS A 158 10.62 -8.89 -20.23
CA LYS A 158 11.78 -9.80 -20.05
C LYS A 158 12.74 -9.70 -21.23
N ALA A 159 12.22 -9.70 -22.46
CA ALA A 159 13.03 -9.48 -23.67
C ALA A 159 13.77 -8.13 -23.65
N LYS A 160 13.11 -7.05 -23.19
CA LYS A 160 13.74 -5.74 -23.05
C LYS A 160 14.84 -5.72 -22.00
N ILE A 161 14.65 -6.39 -20.85
CA ILE A 161 15.68 -6.55 -19.84
C ILE A 161 16.92 -7.23 -20.43
N LYS A 162 16.74 -8.32 -21.17
CA LYS A 162 17.81 -9.07 -21.84
C LYS A 162 18.51 -8.22 -22.92
N ALA A 163 17.74 -7.59 -23.82
CA ALA A 163 18.28 -6.80 -24.91
C ALA A 163 19.03 -5.55 -24.43
N ALA A 164 18.50 -4.86 -23.42
CA ALA A 164 19.13 -3.68 -22.81
C ALA A 164 20.26 -4.04 -21.83
N ARG A 165 20.56 -5.32 -21.65
CA ARG A 165 21.55 -5.82 -20.69
C ARG A 165 21.40 -5.21 -19.29
N ILE A 166 20.13 -5.11 -18.82
CA ILE A 166 19.87 -4.56 -17.49
C ILE A 166 20.55 -5.47 -16.45
N PRO A 167 21.46 -4.90 -15.62
CA PRO A 167 22.24 -5.74 -14.72
C PRO A 167 21.41 -6.30 -13.58
N TYR A 168 21.59 -7.57 -13.27
CA TYR A 168 20.99 -8.25 -12.12
C TYR A 168 21.79 -7.93 -10.85
N ARG A 169 21.61 -6.73 -10.30
CA ARG A 169 22.35 -6.26 -9.12
C ARG A 169 21.54 -5.22 -8.33
N VAL A 170 21.92 -5.02 -7.07
CA VAL A 170 21.49 -3.84 -6.31
C VAL A 170 22.13 -2.59 -6.95
N PRO A 171 21.40 -1.49 -7.12
CA PRO A 171 21.93 -0.23 -7.65
C PRO A 171 23.09 0.30 -6.82
N SER A 172 23.94 1.14 -7.44
CA SER A 172 24.99 1.87 -6.72
C SER A 172 24.38 2.82 -5.69
N ALA A 173 25.16 3.21 -4.69
CA ALA A 173 24.70 4.14 -3.65
C ALA A 173 24.17 5.47 -4.22
N THR A 174 24.72 5.92 -5.36
CA THR A 174 24.28 7.14 -6.07
C THR A 174 22.92 6.98 -6.74
N ASP A 175 22.64 5.80 -7.31
CA ASP A 175 21.40 5.53 -8.03
C ASP A 175 20.27 5.03 -7.11
N LEU A 176 20.64 4.55 -5.94
CA LEU A 176 19.75 3.83 -5.02
C LEU A 176 18.51 4.65 -4.63
N PRO A 177 18.58 5.96 -4.27
CA PRO A 177 17.40 6.72 -3.87
C PRO A 177 16.33 6.79 -4.96
N ALA A 178 16.72 7.10 -6.20
CA ALA A 178 15.79 7.18 -7.34
C ALA A 178 15.20 5.80 -7.68
N ARG A 179 15.99 4.73 -7.52
CA ARG A 179 15.56 3.36 -7.77
C ARG A 179 14.60 2.87 -6.70
N VAL A 180 14.84 3.19 -5.44
CA VAL A 180 13.93 2.88 -4.32
C VAL A 180 12.59 3.57 -4.50
N SER A 181 12.57 4.87 -4.83
CA SER A 181 11.33 5.59 -5.12
C SER A 181 10.48 4.88 -6.18
N GLY A 182 11.11 4.37 -7.24
CA GLY A 182 10.44 3.58 -8.28
C GLY A 182 9.86 2.26 -7.76
N VAL A 183 10.57 1.57 -6.87
CA VAL A 183 10.08 0.34 -6.22
C VAL A 183 8.89 0.65 -5.31
N LEU A 184 9.01 1.67 -4.45
CA LEU A 184 7.94 2.04 -3.53
C LEU A 184 6.66 2.43 -4.28
N ALA A 185 6.78 3.15 -5.40
CA ALA A 185 5.63 3.48 -6.26
C ALA A 185 4.95 2.21 -6.82
N VAL A 186 5.72 1.21 -7.24
CA VAL A 186 5.17 -0.08 -7.71
C VAL A 186 4.44 -0.81 -6.58
N LEU A 187 5.05 -0.90 -5.39
CA LEU A 187 4.42 -1.55 -4.24
C LEU A 187 3.13 -0.84 -3.80
N PHE A 188 3.13 0.49 -3.83
CA PHE A 188 1.93 1.27 -3.54
C PHE A 188 0.80 1.01 -4.53
N LEU A 189 1.11 0.88 -5.84
CA LEU A 189 0.12 0.54 -6.86
C LEU A 189 -0.45 -0.88 -6.66
N VAL A 190 0.40 -1.86 -6.33
CA VAL A 190 -0.02 -3.23 -5.99
C VAL A 190 -0.96 -3.23 -4.77
N PHE A 191 -0.59 -2.47 -3.74
CA PHE A 191 -1.40 -2.36 -2.54
C PHE A 191 -2.76 -1.73 -2.81
N ASN A 192 -2.81 -0.64 -3.58
CA ASN A 192 -4.06 0.03 -3.93
C ASN A 192 -4.99 -0.88 -4.73
N GLU A 193 -4.47 -1.66 -5.68
CA GLU A 193 -5.26 -2.62 -6.44
C GLU A 193 -5.81 -3.74 -5.52
N GLY A 194 -5.04 -4.15 -4.52
CA GLY A 194 -5.52 -5.10 -3.51
C GLY A 194 -6.52 -4.50 -2.53
N TYR A 195 -6.37 -3.21 -2.23
CA TYR A 195 -7.21 -2.50 -1.27
C TYR A 195 -8.60 -2.17 -1.82
N LEU A 196 -8.69 -1.83 -3.09
CA LEU A 196 -9.94 -1.59 -3.83
C LEU A 196 -9.74 -2.03 -5.28
N ALA A 197 -10.10 -3.26 -5.56
CA ALA A 197 -9.96 -3.84 -6.89
C ALA A 197 -10.86 -3.12 -7.90
N THR A 198 -10.32 -2.86 -9.08
CA THR A 198 -11.06 -2.32 -10.20
C THR A 198 -11.76 -3.45 -10.96
N GLY A 199 -13.04 -3.26 -11.31
CA GLY A 199 -13.82 -4.17 -12.15
C GLY A 199 -15.18 -4.54 -11.60
N PRO A 200 -16.18 -4.73 -12.49
CA PRO A 200 -17.57 -4.97 -12.08
C PRO A 200 -17.78 -6.31 -11.38
N ASP A 201 -16.95 -7.31 -11.69
CA ASP A 201 -17.09 -8.69 -11.17
C ASP A 201 -15.96 -9.08 -10.20
N ALA A 202 -15.08 -8.14 -9.81
CA ALA A 202 -13.99 -8.41 -8.89
C ALA A 202 -14.51 -8.40 -7.43
N ASP A 203 -13.98 -9.32 -6.60
CA ASP A 203 -14.05 -9.14 -5.16
C ASP A 203 -13.45 -7.77 -4.83
N PRO A 204 -14.19 -6.86 -4.19
CA PRO A 204 -13.74 -5.49 -3.96
C PRO A 204 -12.44 -5.40 -3.16
N VAL A 205 -12.04 -6.48 -2.49
CA VAL A 205 -10.81 -6.54 -1.69
C VAL A 205 -9.99 -7.78 -2.05
N ARG A 206 -8.84 -7.55 -2.67
CA ARG A 206 -7.86 -8.59 -3.04
C ARG A 206 -6.82 -8.73 -1.93
N ARG A 207 -7.12 -9.59 -0.94
CA ARG A 207 -6.25 -9.84 0.23
C ARG A 207 -4.87 -10.39 -0.14
N ASP A 208 -4.79 -11.16 -1.21
CA ASP A 208 -3.55 -11.70 -1.76
C ASP A 208 -2.59 -10.56 -2.17
N LEU A 209 -3.11 -9.50 -2.81
CA LEU A 209 -2.30 -8.37 -3.24
C LEU A 209 -1.88 -7.46 -2.08
N THR A 210 -2.79 -7.13 -1.15
CA THR A 210 -2.42 -6.31 0.02
C THR A 210 -1.41 -7.00 0.90
N ALA A 211 -1.59 -8.29 1.18
CA ALA A 211 -0.66 -9.08 1.98
C ALA A 211 0.72 -9.17 1.31
N GLU A 212 0.77 -9.37 -0.02
CA GLU A 212 2.02 -9.42 -0.76
C GLU A 212 2.73 -8.07 -0.79
N ALA A 213 2.00 -6.98 -1.02
CA ALA A 213 2.56 -5.63 -0.99
C ALA A 213 3.16 -5.30 0.39
N ILE A 214 2.47 -5.64 1.48
CA ILE A 214 2.98 -5.46 2.86
C ILE A 214 4.21 -6.33 3.09
N ARG A 215 4.22 -7.59 2.64
CA ARG A 215 5.36 -8.49 2.77
C ARG A 215 6.60 -7.92 2.05
N LEU A 216 6.43 -7.42 0.84
CA LEU A 216 7.50 -6.79 0.07
C LEU A 216 7.95 -5.46 0.68
N ALA A 217 7.02 -4.66 1.21
CA ALA A 217 7.36 -3.42 1.90
C ALA A 217 8.18 -3.68 3.19
N ARG A 218 7.85 -4.73 3.96
CA ARG A 218 8.67 -5.18 5.10
C ARG A 218 10.06 -5.59 4.65
N LEU A 219 10.18 -6.38 3.58
CA LEU A 219 11.47 -6.76 3.02
C LEU A 219 12.32 -5.53 2.65
N ILE A 220 11.74 -4.55 1.96
CA ILE A 220 12.46 -3.31 1.61
C ILE A 220 12.88 -2.55 2.87
N ARG A 221 11.99 -2.45 3.87
CA ARG A 221 12.29 -1.79 5.15
C ARG A 221 13.45 -2.46 5.90
N ASP A 222 13.49 -3.80 5.91
CA ASP A 222 14.55 -4.56 6.57
C ASP A 222 15.90 -4.41 5.86
N LEU A 223 15.88 -4.41 4.52
CA LEU A 223 17.07 -4.25 3.69
C LEU A 223 17.57 -2.80 3.63
N MET A 224 16.70 -1.82 3.88
CA MET A 224 16.99 -0.40 3.81
C MET A 224 16.49 0.34 5.07
N PRO A 225 17.02 0.03 6.24
CA PRO A 225 16.52 0.55 7.53
C PRO A 225 16.62 2.07 7.68
N ALA A 226 17.52 2.73 6.96
CA ALA A 226 17.66 4.18 6.97
C ALA A 226 16.67 4.92 6.06
N ASP A 227 16.01 4.21 5.12
CA ASP A 227 15.08 4.83 4.18
C ASP A 227 13.74 5.15 4.85
N GLY A 228 13.46 6.44 4.99
CA GLY A 228 12.24 6.92 5.64
C GLY A 228 10.98 6.69 4.84
N GLU A 229 11.05 6.74 3.52
CA GLU A 229 9.90 6.51 2.65
C GLU A 229 9.52 5.02 2.60
N ALA A 230 10.49 4.11 2.70
CA ALA A 230 10.20 2.68 2.86
C ALA A 230 9.45 2.40 4.17
N ALA A 231 9.90 3.02 5.27
CA ALA A 231 9.20 2.94 6.56
C ALA A 231 7.81 3.60 6.50
N GLY A 232 7.70 4.75 5.83
CA GLY A 232 6.45 5.48 5.63
C GLY A 232 5.44 4.68 4.81
N LEU A 233 5.87 4.07 3.70
CA LEU A 233 5.01 3.23 2.88
C LEU A 233 4.50 2.01 3.65
N LEU A 234 5.38 1.33 4.38
CA LEU A 234 4.97 0.20 5.22
C LEU A 234 3.95 0.63 6.28
N ALA A 235 4.20 1.73 6.99
CA ALA A 235 3.26 2.26 7.98
C ALA A 235 1.90 2.61 7.35
N LEU A 236 1.89 3.27 6.20
CA LEU A 236 0.67 3.59 5.44
C LEU A 236 -0.13 2.34 5.10
N MET A 237 0.53 1.31 4.58
CA MET A 237 -0.11 0.03 4.24
C MET A 237 -0.68 -0.66 5.47
N LEU A 238 0.06 -0.74 6.58
CA LEU A 238 -0.37 -1.38 7.82
C LEU A 238 -1.61 -0.69 8.41
N LEU A 239 -1.57 0.65 8.56
CA LEU A 239 -2.66 1.43 9.10
C LEU A 239 -3.91 1.41 8.21
N THR A 240 -3.73 1.27 6.91
CA THR A 240 -4.83 1.11 5.96
C THR A 240 -5.43 -0.29 6.02
N GLU A 241 -4.58 -1.33 6.02
CA GLU A 241 -4.98 -2.75 6.07
C GLU A 241 -5.66 -3.10 7.40
N ALA A 242 -5.25 -2.47 8.50
CA ALA A 242 -5.85 -2.66 9.83
C ALA A 242 -7.38 -2.47 9.84
N ARG A 243 -7.90 -1.63 8.95
CA ARG A 243 -9.33 -1.30 8.85
C ARG A 243 -10.13 -2.24 7.93
N ARG A 244 -9.46 -3.21 7.29
CA ARG A 244 -10.05 -4.05 6.25
C ARG A 244 -11.34 -4.74 6.66
N THR A 245 -11.38 -5.34 7.87
CA THR A 245 -12.54 -6.09 8.37
C THR A 245 -13.79 -5.24 8.55
N ALA A 246 -13.62 -3.95 8.86
CA ALA A 246 -14.72 -3.00 9.04
C ALA A 246 -15.10 -2.26 7.75
N ARG A 247 -14.34 -2.45 6.65
CA ARG A 247 -14.49 -1.66 5.43
C ARG A 247 -15.56 -2.19 4.49
N VAL A 248 -15.86 -3.47 4.55
CA VAL A 248 -16.88 -4.12 3.72
C VAL A 248 -17.90 -4.75 4.64
N SER A 249 -19.18 -4.44 4.42
CA SER A 249 -20.30 -5.03 5.18
C SER A 249 -20.48 -6.50 4.83
N ALA A 250 -21.30 -7.20 5.60
CA ALA A 250 -21.69 -8.58 5.31
C ALA A 250 -22.41 -8.74 3.95
N SER A 251 -23.03 -7.65 3.44
CA SER A 251 -23.66 -7.60 2.12
C SER A 251 -22.67 -7.25 0.98
N GLY A 252 -21.38 -7.06 1.24
CA GLY A 252 -20.37 -6.71 0.24
C GLY A 252 -20.28 -5.22 -0.09
N GLU A 253 -21.01 -4.35 0.62
CA GLU A 253 -21.00 -2.91 0.41
C GLU A 253 -19.82 -2.24 1.11
N LEU A 254 -19.29 -1.17 0.50
CA LEU A 254 -18.27 -0.34 1.15
C LEU A 254 -18.85 0.44 2.33
N VAL A 255 -18.16 0.37 3.47
CA VAL A 255 -18.47 1.11 4.69
C VAL A 255 -17.51 2.29 4.79
N PRO A 256 -18.00 3.55 4.75
CA PRO A 256 -17.15 4.73 4.88
C PRO A 256 -16.50 4.78 6.26
N LEU A 257 -15.34 5.45 6.35
CA LEU A 257 -14.52 5.51 7.56
C LEU A 257 -15.30 5.94 8.80
N GLY A 258 -16.22 6.90 8.64
CA GLY A 258 -17.06 7.40 9.75
C GLY A 258 -18.12 6.41 10.25
N GLU A 259 -18.43 5.38 9.47
CA GLU A 259 -19.43 4.34 9.78
C GLU A 259 -18.76 3.00 10.17
N GLN A 260 -17.42 2.92 10.10
CA GLN A 260 -16.69 1.69 10.44
C GLN A 260 -16.67 1.44 11.95
N ASP A 261 -16.90 0.18 12.34
CA ASP A 261 -16.65 -0.29 13.69
C ASP A 261 -15.13 -0.30 13.97
N ARG A 262 -14.66 0.65 14.76
CA ARG A 262 -13.24 0.75 15.13
C ARG A 262 -12.79 -0.37 16.04
N GLY A 263 -13.69 -1.02 16.76
CA GLY A 263 -13.42 -2.21 17.58
C GLY A 263 -13.04 -3.43 16.76
N ALA A 264 -13.44 -3.47 15.49
CA ALA A 264 -13.10 -4.53 14.55
C ALA A 264 -11.75 -4.29 13.81
N TRP A 265 -11.05 -3.18 14.08
CA TRP A 265 -9.75 -2.89 13.46
C TRP A 265 -8.65 -3.74 14.09
N ASP A 266 -7.66 -4.12 13.27
CA ASP A 266 -6.51 -4.91 13.72
C ASP A 266 -5.55 -4.07 14.56
N ALA A 267 -5.61 -4.27 15.88
CA ALA A 267 -4.79 -3.54 16.86
C ALA A 267 -3.27 -3.81 16.68
N ALA A 268 -2.88 -5.00 16.20
CA ALA A 268 -1.47 -5.34 16.01
C ALA A 268 -0.89 -4.56 14.83
N LEU A 269 -1.61 -4.49 13.71
CA LEU A 269 -1.20 -3.68 12.55
C LEU A 269 -1.18 -2.19 12.90
N ILE A 270 -2.14 -1.70 13.68
CA ILE A 270 -2.16 -0.31 14.17
C ILE A 270 -0.93 -0.03 15.02
N ALA A 271 -0.63 -0.90 15.99
CA ALA A 271 0.54 -0.72 16.87
C ALA A 271 1.86 -0.69 16.10
N GLU A 272 2.03 -1.59 15.12
CA GLU A 272 3.21 -1.63 14.24
C GLU A 272 3.31 -0.35 13.40
N GLY A 273 2.22 0.08 12.75
CA GLY A 273 2.17 1.29 11.94
C GLY A 273 2.50 2.56 12.74
N HIS A 274 1.90 2.70 13.93
CA HIS A 274 2.16 3.82 14.83
C HIS A 274 3.62 3.84 15.33
N ARG A 275 4.22 2.68 15.58
CA ARG A 275 5.63 2.59 15.96
C ARG A 275 6.53 3.16 14.85
N LEU A 276 6.30 2.74 13.60
CA LEU A 276 7.07 3.24 12.45
C LEU A 276 6.91 4.75 12.25
N VAL A 277 5.68 5.30 12.40
CA VAL A 277 5.45 6.75 12.31
C VAL A 277 6.21 7.49 13.42
N ARG A 278 6.16 7.01 14.68
CA ARG A 278 6.90 7.63 15.81
C ARG A 278 8.41 7.56 15.64
N GLU A 279 8.95 6.43 15.17
CA GLU A 279 10.39 6.28 14.87
C GLU A 279 10.85 7.34 13.88
N ARG A 280 10.06 7.60 12.85
CA ARG A 280 10.39 8.61 11.84
C ARG A 280 10.29 10.04 12.36
N LEU A 281 9.27 10.34 13.13
CA LEU A 281 9.14 11.65 13.78
C LEU A 281 10.31 11.93 14.72
N ALA A 282 10.73 10.94 15.50
CA ALA A 282 11.86 11.06 16.42
C ALA A 282 13.22 11.29 15.71
N SER A 283 13.35 10.90 14.44
CA SER A 283 14.58 11.12 13.66
C SER A 283 14.85 12.57 13.29
N GLY A 284 13.84 13.46 13.38
CA GLY A 284 13.92 14.87 12.98
C GLY A 284 14.16 15.13 11.48
N ALA A 285 14.25 14.08 10.66
CA ALA A 285 14.42 14.23 9.22
C ALA A 285 13.14 14.75 8.57
N ALA A 286 13.28 15.57 7.52
CA ALA A 286 12.15 16.06 6.75
C ALA A 286 11.31 14.87 6.22
N PRO A 287 9.97 14.87 6.38
CA PRO A 287 9.14 13.77 5.96
C PRO A 287 8.95 13.78 4.44
N GLY A 288 8.94 12.58 3.84
CA GLY A 288 8.52 12.38 2.47
C GLY A 288 7.01 12.11 2.35
N ARG A 289 6.58 11.85 1.12
CA ARG A 289 5.16 11.66 0.77
C ARG A 289 4.49 10.54 1.56
N TYR A 290 5.09 9.34 1.57
CA TYR A 290 4.49 8.19 2.24
C TYR A 290 4.47 8.34 3.75
N GLN A 291 5.47 9.02 4.32
CA GLN A 291 5.50 9.32 5.75
C GLN A 291 4.36 10.24 6.16
N ILE A 292 4.06 11.28 5.37
CA ILE A 292 2.93 12.19 5.64
C ILE A 292 1.60 11.45 5.51
N LEU A 293 1.41 10.64 4.47
CA LEU A 293 0.19 9.84 4.30
C LEU A 293 0.02 8.81 5.43
N ALA A 294 1.10 8.21 5.92
CA ALA A 294 1.08 7.34 7.09
C ALA A 294 0.68 8.11 8.35
N ALA A 295 1.19 9.33 8.55
CA ALA A 295 0.83 10.17 9.67
C ALA A 295 -0.65 10.56 9.65
N VAL A 296 -1.23 10.89 8.49
CA VAL A 296 -2.69 11.11 8.33
C VAL A 296 -3.48 9.87 8.77
N ASN A 297 -3.07 8.67 8.32
CA ASN A 297 -3.74 7.43 8.76
C ASN A 297 -3.53 7.15 10.25
N ALA A 298 -2.37 7.53 10.83
CA ALA A 298 -2.12 7.40 12.25
C ALA A 298 -3.06 8.29 13.08
N VAL A 299 -3.35 9.52 12.64
CA VAL A 299 -4.35 10.39 13.30
C VAL A 299 -5.73 9.72 13.29
N HIS A 300 -6.16 9.17 12.15
CA HIS A 300 -7.44 8.46 12.07
C HIS A 300 -7.51 7.24 12.98
N THR A 301 -6.43 6.47 13.07
CA THR A 301 -6.39 5.23 13.87
C THR A 301 -6.07 5.46 15.35
N SER A 302 -5.70 6.68 15.74
CA SER A 302 -5.55 7.09 17.15
C SER A 302 -6.88 7.48 17.81
N ALA A 303 -7.83 7.97 17.03
CA ALA A 303 -9.12 8.40 17.54
C ALA A 303 -10.02 7.19 17.87
N LEU A 304 -10.73 7.24 18.98
CA LEU A 304 -11.70 6.19 19.37
C LEU A 304 -13.01 6.31 18.59
N ASP A 305 -13.40 7.52 18.21
CA ASP A 305 -14.59 7.84 17.42
C ASP A 305 -14.21 8.82 16.31
N MET A 306 -15.06 8.94 15.29
CA MET A 306 -14.85 9.91 14.19
C MET A 306 -14.84 11.36 14.69
N ARG A 307 -15.59 11.66 15.75
CA ARG A 307 -15.65 12.98 16.37
C ARG A 307 -14.38 13.38 17.11
N ASP A 308 -13.60 12.37 17.55
CA ASP A 308 -12.33 12.55 18.24
C ASP A 308 -11.15 12.70 17.27
N THR A 309 -11.40 12.61 15.95
CA THR A 309 -10.37 12.76 14.94
C THR A 309 -9.84 14.19 14.91
N ASP A 310 -8.53 14.37 15.08
CA ASP A 310 -7.87 15.69 14.99
C ASP A 310 -7.75 16.15 13.53
N TRP A 311 -8.82 16.74 13.04
CA TRP A 311 -8.89 17.25 11.67
C TRP A 311 -7.93 18.43 11.43
N SER A 312 -7.61 19.21 12.47
CA SER A 312 -6.63 20.30 12.36
C SER A 312 -5.23 19.73 12.09
N GLN A 313 -4.86 18.65 12.78
CA GLN A 313 -3.60 17.96 12.51
C GLN A 313 -3.59 17.33 11.10
N ILE A 314 -4.69 16.73 10.67
CA ILE A 314 -4.81 16.17 9.30
C ILE A 314 -4.65 17.27 8.26
N LEU A 315 -5.29 18.43 8.45
CA LEU A 315 -5.16 19.58 7.54
C LEU A 315 -3.71 20.06 7.45
N ALA A 316 -3.04 20.21 8.59
CA ALA A 316 -1.62 20.60 8.62
C ALA A 316 -0.71 19.60 7.90
N LEU A 317 -0.98 18.28 8.02
CA LEU A 317 -0.26 17.25 7.28
C LEU A 317 -0.52 17.34 5.76
N TYR A 318 -1.75 17.61 5.34
CA TYR A 318 -2.04 17.84 3.92
C TYR A 318 -1.41 19.14 3.39
N ASP A 319 -1.28 20.20 4.20
CA ASP A 319 -0.54 21.40 3.83
C ASP A 319 0.94 21.14 3.58
N LEU A 320 1.55 20.22 4.33
CA LEU A 320 2.89 19.71 4.03
C LEU A 320 2.92 18.90 2.75
N LEU A 321 1.94 18.01 2.55
CA LEU A 321 1.89 17.13 1.40
C LEU A 321 1.71 17.90 0.09
N VAL A 322 0.87 18.93 0.04
CA VAL A 322 0.68 19.79 -1.15
C VAL A 322 1.98 20.46 -1.59
N ARG A 323 2.89 20.79 -0.66
CA ARG A 323 4.20 21.35 -1.01
C ARG A 323 5.13 20.33 -1.67
N LEU A 324 4.99 19.04 -1.34
CA LEU A 324 5.78 17.95 -1.92
C LEU A 324 5.17 17.40 -3.20
N ASP A 325 3.85 17.34 -3.24
CA ASP A 325 3.06 16.78 -4.34
C ASP A 325 1.85 17.69 -4.61
N PRO A 326 1.99 18.71 -5.47
CA PRO A 326 0.93 19.65 -5.78
C PRO A 326 -0.14 19.06 -6.72
N SER A 327 -0.39 17.75 -6.66
CA SER A 327 -1.38 17.12 -7.53
C SER A 327 -2.81 17.49 -7.18
N PRO A 328 -3.75 17.54 -8.16
CA PRO A 328 -5.16 17.79 -7.91
C PRO A 328 -5.80 16.77 -6.95
N ILE A 329 -5.30 15.53 -6.91
CA ILE A 329 -5.80 14.48 -6.01
C ILE A 329 -5.43 14.81 -4.56
N VAL A 330 -4.21 15.29 -4.30
CA VAL A 330 -3.81 15.74 -2.96
C VAL A 330 -4.64 16.94 -2.53
N ALA A 331 -4.90 17.88 -3.44
CA ALA A 331 -5.76 19.04 -3.19
C ALA A 331 -7.21 18.62 -2.87
N LEU A 332 -7.75 17.61 -3.56
CA LEU A 332 -9.08 17.05 -3.28
C LEU A 332 -9.13 16.44 -1.87
N ASN A 333 -8.15 15.62 -1.50
CA ASN A 333 -8.09 15.01 -0.17
C ASN A 333 -7.90 16.07 0.94
N ARG A 334 -7.11 17.11 0.67
CA ARG A 334 -6.98 18.26 1.57
C ARG A 334 -8.34 18.96 1.78
N ALA A 335 -9.13 19.14 0.72
CA ALA A 335 -10.44 19.76 0.79
C ALA A 335 -11.41 19.00 1.72
N VAL A 336 -11.27 17.68 1.84
CA VAL A 336 -12.05 16.91 2.84
C VAL A 336 -11.71 17.36 4.26
N ALA A 337 -10.42 17.54 4.58
CA ALA A 337 -10.02 18.05 5.90
C ALA A 337 -10.48 19.50 6.13
N VAL A 338 -10.42 20.36 5.11
CA VAL A 338 -10.97 21.72 5.15
C VAL A 338 -12.47 21.70 5.46
N ALA A 339 -13.22 20.73 4.94
CA ALA A 339 -14.65 20.60 5.21
C ALA A 339 -14.98 20.33 6.67
N GLU A 340 -14.08 19.67 7.40
CA GLU A 340 -14.24 19.37 8.82
C GLU A 340 -13.76 20.53 9.72
N VAL A 341 -12.77 21.31 9.28
CA VAL A 341 -12.19 22.42 10.06
C VAL A 341 -12.91 23.74 9.77
N ASP A 342 -13.04 24.09 8.49
CA ASP A 342 -13.53 25.40 8.03
C ASP A 342 -14.96 25.33 7.46
N GLY A 343 -15.51 24.13 7.36
CA GLY A 343 -16.86 23.88 6.88
C GLY A 343 -16.97 23.56 5.39
N PRO A 344 -18.14 23.00 4.99
CA PRO A 344 -18.35 22.47 3.65
C PRO A 344 -18.37 23.54 2.54
N GLU A 345 -18.68 24.81 2.85
CA GLU A 345 -18.67 25.91 1.87
C GLU A 345 -17.23 26.20 1.40
N ALA A 346 -16.29 26.34 2.35
CA ALA A 346 -14.88 26.57 2.05
C ALA A 346 -14.27 25.44 1.24
N ALA A 347 -14.59 24.21 1.61
CA ALA A 347 -14.14 23.02 0.89
C ALA A 347 -14.70 22.95 -0.53
N LEU A 348 -15.99 23.23 -0.73
CA LEU A 348 -16.63 23.21 -2.03
C LEU A 348 -16.00 24.22 -2.99
N ALA A 349 -15.66 25.42 -2.50
CA ALA A 349 -14.97 26.44 -3.29
C ALA A 349 -13.58 25.98 -3.78
N ILE A 350 -12.90 25.11 -3.03
CA ILE A 350 -11.64 24.49 -3.46
C ILE A 350 -11.93 23.40 -4.50
N VAL A 351 -12.86 22.49 -4.21
CA VAL A 351 -13.18 21.34 -5.06
C VAL A 351 -13.63 21.80 -6.45
N ASP A 352 -14.51 22.81 -6.54
CA ASP A 352 -15.04 23.32 -7.82
C ASP A 352 -13.97 23.90 -8.78
N ARG A 353 -12.73 24.11 -8.30
CA ARG A 353 -11.59 24.59 -9.11
C ARG A 353 -10.65 23.48 -9.57
N LEU A 354 -10.86 22.24 -9.13
CA LEU A 354 -9.97 21.14 -9.46
C LEU A 354 -10.28 20.56 -10.85
N PRO A 355 -9.26 20.31 -11.70
CA PRO A 355 -9.45 19.74 -13.03
C PRO A 355 -9.59 18.21 -12.94
N LEU A 356 -10.67 17.70 -12.31
CA LEU A 356 -10.86 16.27 -12.00
C LEU A 356 -12.21 15.74 -12.52
N ASP A 357 -12.75 16.31 -13.59
CA ASP A 357 -14.09 15.95 -14.15
C ASP A 357 -14.24 14.48 -14.55
N GLY A 358 -13.13 13.80 -14.84
CA GLY A 358 -13.11 12.36 -15.16
C GLY A 358 -12.90 11.44 -13.94
N TYR A 359 -12.85 11.99 -12.72
CA TYR A 359 -12.53 11.22 -11.53
C TYR A 359 -13.73 11.05 -10.60
N HIS A 360 -14.20 9.80 -10.41
CA HIS A 360 -15.41 9.51 -9.62
C HIS A 360 -15.37 10.09 -8.20
N ALA A 361 -14.20 10.00 -7.50
CA ALA A 361 -14.09 10.49 -6.13
C ALA A 361 -14.22 12.02 -6.02
N TYR A 362 -13.85 12.77 -7.06
CA TYR A 362 -14.11 14.21 -7.14
C TYR A 362 -15.62 14.50 -7.09
N HIS A 363 -16.40 13.81 -7.91
CA HIS A 363 -17.86 13.99 -7.94
C HIS A 363 -18.51 13.49 -6.65
N ALA A 364 -18.01 12.41 -6.05
CA ALA A 364 -18.49 11.90 -4.77
C ALA A 364 -18.22 12.89 -3.62
N THR A 365 -17.03 13.47 -3.56
CA THR A 365 -16.68 14.51 -2.57
C THR A 365 -17.54 15.75 -2.75
N ARG A 366 -17.67 16.23 -4.00
CA ARG A 366 -18.53 17.35 -4.35
C ARG A 366 -19.98 17.11 -3.96
N ALA A 367 -20.48 15.92 -4.22
CA ALA A 367 -21.86 15.52 -3.87
C ALA A 367 -22.10 15.54 -2.36
N ASP A 368 -21.15 15.02 -1.56
CA ASP A 368 -21.27 15.06 -0.09
C ASP A 368 -21.25 16.48 0.47
N LEU A 369 -20.36 17.34 -0.04
CA LEU A 369 -20.30 18.76 0.35
C LEU A 369 -21.61 19.47 0.04
N LEU A 370 -22.17 19.28 -1.15
CA LEU A 370 -23.46 19.84 -1.56
C LEU A 370 -24.61 19.32 -0.70
N ARG A 371 -24.57 18.03 -0.31
CA ARG A 371 -25.56 17.42 0.59
C ARG A 371 -25.48 18.05 1.98
N ARG A 372 -24.28 18.28 2.52
CA ARG A 372 -24.04 18.96 3.81
C ARG A 372 -24.53 20.39 3.79
N LEU A 373 -24.51 21.06 2.63
CA LEU A 373 -25.04 22.41 2.42
C LEU A 373 -26.54 22.47 2.12
N GLY A 374 -27.26 21.33 2.11
CA GLY A 374 -28.67 21.27 1.80
C GLY A 374 -28.99 21.46 0.32
N ARG A 375 -28.00 21.52 -0.58
CA ARG A 375 -28.17 21.73 -2.04
C ARG A 375 -28.54 20.42 -2.75
N SER A 376 -29.69 19.84 -2.39
CA SER A 376 -30.07 18.46 -2.71
C SER A 376 -30.13 18.14 -4.21
N ALA A 377 -30.56 19.05 -5.07
CA ALA A 377 -30.63 18.82 -6.52
C ALA A 377 -29.24 18.70 -7.13
N LEU A 378 -28.32 19.61 -6.76
CA LEU A 378 -26.93 19.58 -7.23
C LEU A 378 -26.16 18.38 -6.66
N SER A 379 -26.42 18.00 -5.41
CA SER A 379 -25.84 16.82 -4.78
C SER A 379 -26.22 15.54 -5.55
N ARG A 380 -27.50 15.35 -5.89
CA ARG A 380 -27.97 14.21 -6.66
C ARG A 380 -27.29 14.13 -8.03
N ALA A 381 -27.24 15.24 -8.76
CA ALA A 381 -26.56 15.28 -10.07
C ALA A 381 -25.06 14.92 -9.96
N ALA A 382 -24.39 15.37 -8.91
CA ALA A 382 -22.98 15.02 -8.67
C ALA A 382 -22.83 13.53 -8.31
N TYR A 383 -23.73 12.93 -7.51
CA TYR A 383 -23.73 11.49 -7.26
C TYR A 383 -24.00 10.68 -8.53
N ASP A 384 -24.94 11.11 -9.39
CA ASP A 384 -25.19 10.44 -10.69
C ASP A 384 -23.90 10.40 -11.52
N ARG A 385 -23.18 11.52 -11.58
CA ARG A 385 -21.90 11.55 -12.29
C ARG A 385 -20.81 10.67 -11.65
N ALA A 386 -20.77 10.61 -10.32
CA ALA A 386 -19.84 9.72 -9.60
C ALA A 386 -20.15 8.23 -9.90
N ILE A 387 -21.43 7.86 -9.94
CA ILE A 387 -21.89 6.50 -10.27
C ILE A 387 -21.51 6.09 -11.70
N GLU A 388 -21.69 7.00 -12.68
CA GLU A 388 -21.28 6.75 -14.07
C GLU A 388 -19.78 6.47 -14.21
N LEU A 389 -18.96 7.09 -13.37
CA LEU A 389 -17.50 6.98 -13.39
C LEU A 389 -16.95 5.92 -12.43
N ALA A 390 -17.79 5.30 -11.61
CA ALA A 390 -17.37 4.30 -10.62
C ALA A 390 -16.81 3.06 -11.31
N GLY A 391 -15.68 2.56 -10.77
CA GLY A 391 -14.93 1.47 -11.37
C GLY A 391 -15.37 0.07 -10.94
N ASN A 392 -16.21 -0.06 -9.90
CA ASN A 392 -16.65 -1.35 -9.37
C ASN A 392 -18.05 -1.31 -8.74
N THR A 393 -18.64 -2.48 -8.57
CA THR A 393 -20.02 -2.64 -8.06
C THR A 393 -20.19 -2.16 -6.62
N ALA A 394 -19.16 -2.33 -5.76
CA ALA A 394 -19.24 -1.93 -4.35
C ALA A 394 -19.26 -0.40 -4.20
N GLU A 395 -18.48 0.33 -4.99
CA GLU A 395 -18.53 1.79 -5.07
C GLU A 395 -19.87 2.28 -5.62
N THR A 396 -20.34 1.66 -6.70
CA THR A 396 -21.65 1.98 -7.30
C THR A 396 -22.79 1.80 -6.28
N ALA A 397 -22.81 0.70 -5.54
CA ALA A 397 -23.79 0.44 -4.50
C ALA A 397 -23.74 1.49 -3.38
N TYR A 398 -22.53 1.80 -2.89
CA TYR A 398 -22.31 2.83 -1.88
C TYR A 398 -22.80 4.21 -2.36
N LEU A 399 -22.40 4.65 -3.56
CA LEU A 399 -22.78 5.96 -4.10
C LEU A 399 -24.29 6.05 -4.34
N THR A 400 -24.92 4.96 -4.80
CA THR A 400 -26.37 4.89 -5.01
C THR A 400 -27.13 5.03 -3.67
N ARG A 401 -26.67 4.35 -2.63
CA ARG A 401 -27.21 4.49 -1.27
C ARG A 401 -27.08 5.94 -0.76
N ARG A 402 -25.91 6.55 -0.92
CA ARG A 402 -25.65 7.93 -0.51
C ARG A 402 -26.51 8.95 -1.26
N ARG A 403 -26.73 8.76 -2.55
CA ARG A 403 -27.62 9.60 -3.39
C ARG A 403 -29.05 9.62 -2.85
N GLY A 404 -29.55 8.48 -2.34
CA GLY A 404 -30.90 8.35 -1.78
C GLY A 404 -31.07 8.95 -0.38
N GLN A 405 -29.97 9.29 0.32
CA GLN A 405 -30.05 9.86 1.67
C GLN A 405 -30.52 11.33 1.63
N PRO A 406 -31.44 11.75 2.52
CA PRO A 406 -31.84 13.15 2.62
C PRO A 406 -30.63 14.01 3.00
N GLY A 407 -30.62 15.25 2.52
CA GLY A 407 -29.63 16.26 2.95
C GLY A 407 -29.69 16.43 4.48
N LEU A 408 -28.53 16.64 5.10
CA LEU A 408 -28.53 17.07 6.50
C LEU A 408 -29.28 18.41 6.58
N PRO A 409 -30.12 18.64 7.63
CA PRO A 409 -30.70 19.96 7.83
C PRO A 409 -29.54 20.95 7.91
N ALA A 410 -29.69 22.11 7.23
CA ALA A 410 -28.70 23.17 7.27
C ALA A 410 -28.28 23.44 8.74
N PRO A 411 -26.98 23.58 9.03
CA PRO A 411 -26.56 23.94 10.36
C PRO A 411 -27.34 25.20 10.78
N ARG A 412 -28.06 25.10 11.89
CA ARG A 412 -28.73 26.28 12.43
C ARG A 412 -27.64 27.34 12.60
N PRO A 413 -27.86 28.60 12.11
CA PRO A 413 -26.92 29.65 12.39
C PRO A 413 -26.70 29.65 13.90
N MET A 414 -25.44 29.54 14.34
CA MET A 414 -25.12 29.71 15.76
C MET A 414 -25.72 31.04 16.17
N SER A 415 -26.76 31.00 17.00
CA SER A 415 -27.34 32.17 17.63
C SER A 415 -26.15 32.92 18.21
N SER A 416 -25.94 34.17 17.72
CA SER A 416 -24.94 35.07 18.28
C SER A 416 -25.18 35.08 19.79
N ALA A 417 -24.22 34.49 20.53
CA ALA A 417 -24.26 34.63 21.99
C ALA A 417 -24.39 36.10 22.31
N PRO A 418 -25.28 36.49 23.24
CA PRO A 418 -25.40 37.87 23.62
C PRO A 418 -24.02 38.39 24.06
N PRO A 419 -23.67 39.65 23.74
CA PRO A 419 -22.38 40.21 24.13
C PRO A 419 -22.25 40.05 25.64
N ARG A 420 -21.20 39.43 26.10
CA ARG A 420 -20.85 39.35 27.52
C ARG A 420 -20.80 40.77 28.04
N GLY A 421 -21.66 41.05 29.04
CA GLY A 421 -21.76 42.35 29.67
C GLY A 421 -20.39 42.87 30.10
N HIS A 422 -20.16 44.14 29.86
CA HIS A 422 -19.02 44.87 30.39
C HIS A 422 -18.95 44.63 31.92
N ILE A 423 -17.90 43.95 32.35
CA ILE A 423 -17.50 43.93 33.75
C ILE A 423 -16.95 45.36 34.02
N GLY A 424 -17.65 46.07 34.92
CA GLY A 424 -17.28 47.39 35.33
C GLY A 424 -15.89 47.43 35.97
N LYS A 425 -15.20 48.56 35.81
CA LYS A 425 -13.81 48.84 36.23
C LYS A 425 -13.63 49.03 37.75
N ASP A 426 -14.60 48.66 38.59
CA ASP A 426 -14.63 49.09 40.00
C ASP A 426 -14.34 48.02 41.07
N ASP A 427 -13.84 46.83 40.69
CA ASP A 427 -13.49 45.79 41.67
C ASP A 427 -12.01 45.38 41.60
N LEU A 428 -11.09 46.37 41.63
CA LEU A 428 -9.68 46.08 41.92
C LEU A 428 -9.35 46.64 43.31
N GLU A 429 -9.65 45.89 44.37
CA GLU A 429 -9.02 46.06 45.68
C GLU A 429 -7.58 45.52 45.62
N GLU A 430 -6.64 46.43 45.91
CA GLU A 430 -5.21 46.09 46.09
C GLU A 430 -5.00 45.24 47.32
N PRO A 431 -4.24 44.11 47.30
CA PRO A 431 -3.81 43.43 48.50
C PRO A 431 -2.60 44.17 49.11
N GLY A 432 -2.77 44.66 50.35
CA GLY A 432 -1.76 45.32 51.16
C GLY A 432 -0.52 44.48 51.46
N PRO A 433 0.59 45.09 51.94
CA PRO A 433 1.92 44.48 51.98
C PRO A 433 2.01 43.36 53.02
N ARG A 434 2.55 42.23 52.61
CA ARG A 434 2.89 41.11 53.49
C ARG A 434 4.13 41.48 54.33
N ARG A 435 3.98 41.41 55.66
CA ARG A 435 5.06 41.51 56.66
C ARG A 435 6.00 40.30 56.52
N ASP A 436 7.26 40.63 56.53
CA ASP A 436 8.40 39.70 56.67
C ASP A 436 8.25 38.82 57.92
N ARG A 437 8.43 37.51 57.75
CA ARG A 437 8.77 36.59 58.86
C ARG A 437 10.09 35.97 58.54
N GLU A 438 11.01 36.21 59.44
CA GLU A 438 12.39 35.69 59.54
C GLU A 438 12.45 34.15 59.53
N PRO A 439 13.58 33.56 59.11
CA PRO A 439 13.80 32.14 59.10
C PRO A 439 14.26 31.62 60.48
N ASN A 440 13.70 30.53 60.93
CA ASN A 440 14.14 29.81 62.12
C ASN A 440 15.06 28.67 61.70
N PRO A 441 16.28 28.58 62.22
CA PRO A 441 17.22 27.51 61.95
C PRO A 441 17.09 26.37 62.95
N LEU A 442 17.55 25.18 62.57
CA LEU A 442 18.02 24.08 63.37
C LEU A 442 17.25 22.75 63.31
N LYS A 443 18.13 21.78 63.02
CA LYS A 443 18.14 20.34 63.35
C LYS A 443 17.62 19.40 62.24
N GLY A 444 18.40 18.49 61.77
CA GLY A 444 19.56 17.77 62.27
C GLY A 444 19.46 16.32 61.80
N ARG A 445 20.54 15.84 61.37
CA ARG A 445 20.84 14.47 60.84
C ARG A 445 20.35 13.34 61.80
N PRO A 446 20.43 12.03 61.37
CA PRO A 446 21.39 11.44 60.43
C PRO A 446 20.81 10.92 59.10
#